data_f8822b8c2ea7e7d326d7d45892591fd2
#
_entry.id   f8822b8c2ea7e7d326d7d45892591fd2
#
_cell.length_a   1.000
_cell.length_b   1.000
_cell.length_c   1.000
_cell.angle_alpha   90.00
_cell.angle_beta   90.00
_cell.angle_gamma   90.00
#
_symmetry.space_group_name_H-M   'P 1'
#
loop_
_entity.id
_entity.type
_entity.pdbx_description
1 polymer ?
#
loop_
_entity_poly.entity_id
_entity_poly.type
_entity_poly.pdbx_seq_one_letter_code
_entity_poly.pdbx_strand_id
1 'polypeptide(L)'
;MNRIFVALLLLLLYVSLTATPASMPTVASVEETKVLQASKDNTLIESPKGELSASISPTFFVGRTGQAAGSIRRGLIAFDVAGALPPGARITSVKLTLNMKLSAGGGRPSQVSLHRVAADWGEGKSNAAGGRGAPAAEGDATWIHNFYPKSLWAKPGGDYVAKESAAQAVAGIGAYTWGTTAQMVADVQEWLDSPKKNFGWLLLGDETQGATAKVFQSLQSEDAQARPQLTVTFTPPAGQRRK
;
A
#
# COMPACT_ATOMS: atom_id res chain seq x y z
N MET A 1 48.23 90.94 15.77
CA MET A 1 47.29 90.34 16.68
C MET A 1 46.53 89.25 15.90
N ASN A 2 47.06 88.01 15.89
CA ASN A 2 46.46 86.85 15.17
C ASN A 2 45.80 85.93 16.19
N ARG A 3 44.49 85.75 16.04
CA ARG A 3 43.73 84.73 16.82
C ARG A 3 43.61 83.49 15.97
N ILE A 4 44.22 82.39 16.41
CA ILE A 4 44.10 81.08 15.84
C ILE A 4 42.87 80.39 16.48
N PHE A 5 41.90 80.07 15.67
CA PHE A 5 40.79 79.24 16.09
C PHE A 5 41.11 77.72 15.86
N VAL A 6 41.18 76.97 16.95
CA VAL A 6 41.32 75.50 16.89
C VAL A 6 39.97 74.95 16.90
N ALA A 7 39.58 74.33 15.78
CA ALA A 7 38.32 73.54 15.66
C ALA A 7 38.55 72.10 16.12
N LEU A 8 37.89 71.71 17.19
CA LEU A 8 37.93 70.34 17.72
C LEU A 8 36.90 69.50 17.00
N LEU A 9 37.31 68.55 16.16
CA LEU A 9 36.46 67.63 15.43
C LEU A 9 36.16 66.39 16.30
N LEU A 10 34.98 66.32 16.88
CA LEU A 10 34.49 65.15 17.61
C LEU A 10 33.98 64.06 16.60
N LEU A 11 34.76 62.98 16.45
CA LEU A 11 34.39 61.79 15.64
C LEU A 11 33.52 60.87 16.49
N LEU A 12 32.18 60.83 16.23
CA LEU A 12 31.22 59.89 16.82
C LEU A 12 31.34 58.55 16.09
N LEU A 13 31.97 57.57 16.75
CA LEU A 13 31.96 56.18 16.28
C LEU A 13 30.53 55.54 16.54
N TYR A 14 29.74 55.38 15.50
CA TYR A 14 28.53 54.54 15.55
C TYR A 14 28.92 53.06 15.45
N VAL A 15 28.90 52.33 16.57
CA VAL A 15 29.01 50.88 16.58
C VAL A 15 27.64 50.30 16.26
N SER A 16 27.46 49.88 15.02
CA SER A 16 26.22 49.15 14.61
C SER A 16 26.28 47.70 15.16
N LEU A 17 25.53 47.45 16.22
CA LEU A 17 25.35 46.12 16.77
C LEU A 17 24.39 45.33 15.84
N THR A 18 24.94 44.58 14.89
CA THR A 18 24.13 43.64 14.08
C THR A 18 23.80 42.42 14.93
N ALA A 19 22.56 42.38 15.42
CA ALA A 19 22.02 41.18 16.07
C ALA A 19 21.88 40.07 15.00
N THR A 20 22.71 39.04 15.07
CA THR A 20 22.53 37.79 14.32
C THR A 20 21.26 37.14 14.82
N PRO A 21 20.28 36.79 13.93
CA PRO A 21 19.12 36.07 14.37
C PRO A 21 19.58 34.69 14.89
N ALA A 22 19.26 34.40 16.16
CA ALA A 22 19.48 33.10 16.74
C ALA A 22 18.67 32.08 15.96
N SER A 23 19.32 31.09 15.30
CA SER A 23 18.66 29.96 14.68
C SER A 23 17.96 29.18 15.80
N MET A 24 16.63 29.17 15.77
CA MET A 24 15.87 28.30 16.67
C MET A 24 16.28 26.84 16.41
N PRO A 25 16.51 26.03 17.46
CA PRO A 25 16.83 24.65 17.27
C PRO A 25 15.66 23.96 16.54
N THR A 26 15.92 23.42 15.36
CA THR A 26 14.97 22.56 14.65
C THR A 26 14.77 21.31 15.50
N VAL A 27 13.64 21.22 16.19
CA VAL A 27 13.27 20.02 16.94
C VAL A 27 13.08 18.93 15.92
N ALA A 28 13.97 17.94 15.89
CA ALA A 28 13.82 16.76 15.06
C ALA A 28 12.44 16.14 15.32
N SER A 29 11.66 15.97 14.27
CA SER A 29 10.37 15.29 14.37
C SER A 29 10.63 13.81 14.61
N VAL A 30 10.07 13.27 15.70
CA VAL A 30 10.19 11.84 16.02
C VAL A 30 9.27 11.06 15.07
N GLU A 31 9.83 10.09 14.35
CA GLU A 31 9.06 9.17 13.54
C GLU A 31 8.27 8.21 14.42
N GLU A 32 7.06 7.89 13.99
CA GLU A 32 6.21 6.87 14.58
C GLU A 32 5.98 5.74 13.58
N THR A 33 5.78 4.52 14.10
CA THR A 33 5.46 3.34 13.27
C THR A 33 4.13 2.76 13.70
N LYS A 34 3.29 2.41 12.73
CA LYS A 34 2.01 1.75 12.94
C LYS A 34 1.89 0.53 12.05
N VAL A 35 1.31 -0.54 12.58
CA VAL A 35 0.98 -1.76 11.84
C VAL A 35 -0.53 -1.80 11.64
N LEU A 36 -0.97 -1.89 10.40
CA LEU A 36 -2.36 -1.97 9.99
C LEU A 36 -2.65 -3.39 9.51
N GLN A 37 -3.83 -3.91 9.88
CA GLN A 37 -4.40 -5.10 9.24
C GLN A 37 -5.11 -4.72 7.95
N ALA A 38 -5.23 -5.65 7.01
CA ALA A 38 -6.05 -5.44 5.82
C ALA A 38 -7.49 -5.10 6.22
N SER A 39 -8.14 -4.21 5.47
CA SER A 39 -9.56 -3.85 5.63
C SER A 39 -10.47 -4.68 4.74
N LYS A 40 -9.95 -5.16 3.61
CA LYS A 40 -10.59 -6.08 2.67
C LYS A 40 -9.54 -6.75 1.79
N ASP A 41 -9.81 -7.98 1.35
CA ASP A 41 -9.04 -8.66 0.32
C ASP A 41 -9.93 -9.55 -0.56
N ASN A 42 -9.42 -10.02 -1.68
CA ASN A 42 -10.15 -10.91 -2.59
C ASN A 42 -9.18 -11.58 -3.58
N THR A 43 -9.68 -12.61 -4.27
CA THR A 43 -9.05 -13.17 -5.47
C THR A 43 -9.93 -12.93 -6.70
N LEU A 44 -9.43 -12.20 -7.68
CA LEU A 44 -10.02 -12.17 -9.01
C LEU A 44 -9.69 -13.48 -9.72
N ILE A 45 -10.73 -14.24 -10.07
CA ILE A 45 -10.61 -15.56 -10.68
C ILE A 45 -10.98 -15.43 -12.15
N GLU A 46 -10.02 -15.72 -13.03
CA GLU A 46 -10.23 -15.64 -14.48
C GLU A 46 -11.46 -16.46 -14.88
N SER A 47 -12.49 -15.77 -15.37
CA SER A 47 -13.73 -16.33 -15.86
C SER A 47 -14.36 -15.38 -16.88
N PRO A 48 -14.71 -15.86 -18.10
CA PRO A 48 -15.36 -15.02 -19.10
C PRO A 48 -16.71 -14.45 -18.65
N LYS A 49 -17.40 -15.13 -17.74
CA LYS A 49 -18.70 -14.72 -17.20
C LYS A 49 -18.59 -13.88 -15.93
N GLY A 50 -17.42 -13.90 -15.25
CA GLY A 50 -17.22 -13.20 -14.00
C GLY A 50 -18.15 -13.65 -12.87
N GLU A 51 -18.48 -14.94 -12.85
CA GLU A 51 -19.37 -15.55 -11.86
C GLU A 51 -18.65 -16.18 -10.67
N LEU A 52 -17.33 -16.02 -10.59
CA LEU A 52 -16.49 -16.61 -9.53
C LEU A 52 -15.78 -15.53 -8.72
N SER A 53 -15.71 -15.75 -7.40
CA SER A 53 -14.96 -14.91 -6.46
C SER A 53 -14.47 -15.74 -5.27
N ALA A 54 -13.68 -15.12 -4.38
CA ALA A 54 -13.15 -15.76 -3.17
C ALA A 54 -12.96 -14.73 -2.02
N SER A 55 -13.92 -13.85 -1.85
CA SER A 55 -13.84 -12.62 -1.03
C SER A 55 -13.50 -12.86 0.43
N ILE A 56 -14.32 -13.67 1.13
CA ILE A 56 -14.10 -13.95 2.57
C ILE A 56 -13.42 -15.30 2.80
N SER A 57 -12.60 -15.73 1.85
CA SER A 57 -11.86 -16.99 1.97
C SER A 57 -10.61 -16.81 2.85
N PRO A 58 -10.16 -17.84 3.60
CA PRO A 58 -9.01 -17.72 4.51
C PRO A 58 -7.67 -17.51 3.79
N THR A 59 -7.68 -17.54 2.46
CA THR A 59 -6.50 -17.33 1.60
C THR A 59 -6.89 -16.64 0.31
N PHE A 60 -5.95 -15.87 -0.27
CA PHE A 60 -6.07 -15.35 -1.62
C PHE A 60 -4.91 -15.81 -2.52
N PHE A 61 -5.11 -15.76 -3.83
CA PHE A 61 -4.25 -16.38 -4.82
C PHE A 61 -3.69 -15.36 -5.81
N VAL A 62 -2.46 -15.59 -6.29
CA VAL A 62 -1.79 -14.81 -7.35
C VAL A 62 -1.04 -15.74 -8.30
N GLY A 63 -1.03 -15.43 -9.61
CA GLY A 63 -0.35 -16.22 -10.63
C GLY A 63 -1.30 -17.16 -11.36
N ARG A 64 -0.84 -18.32 -11.78
CA ARG A 64 -1.62 -19.30 -12.57
C ARG A 64 -1.77 -20.63 -11.85
N THR A 65 -2.99 -21.14 -11.81
CA THR A 65 -3.24 -22.53 -11.37
C THR A 65 -2.86 -23.52 -12.47
N GLY A 66 -2.93 -24.82 -12.18
CA GLY A 66 -2.73 -25.88 -13.18
C GLY A 66 -3.98 -26.16 -14.05
N GLN A 67 -5.01 -25.32 -14.03
CA GLN A 67 -6.22 -25.51 -14.85
C GLN A 67 -5.91 -25.18 -16.32
N ALA A 68 -6.56 -25.93 -17.25
CA ALA A 68 -6.37 -25.73 -18.69
C ALA A 68 -6.94 -24.37 -19.18
N ALA A 69 -8.02 -23.89 -18.55
CA ALA A 69 -8.66 -22.61 -18.85
C ALA A 69 -9.06 -21.91 -17.54
N GLY A 70 -9.26 -20.61 -17.57
CA GLY A 70 -9.64 -19.82 -16.40
C GLY A 70 -8.61 -19.97 -15.27
N SER A 71 -7.32 -19.96 -15.58
CA SER A 71 -6.26 -20.34 -14.66
C SER A 71 -5.61 -19.15 -13.95
N ILE A 72 -5.80 -17.91 -14.42
CA ILE A 72 -5.19 -16.70 -13.84
C ILE A 72 -5.89 -16.33 -12.53
N ARG A 73 -5.07 -15.92 -11.56
CA ARG A 73 -5.49 -15.44 -10.24
C ARG A 73 -4.76 -14.13 -9.95
N ARG A 74 -5.50 -13.10 -9.55
CA ARG A 74 -4.95 -11.82 -9.10
C ARG A 74 -5.48 -11.52 -7.71
N GLY A 75 -4.60 -11.14 -6.80
CA GLY A 75 -4.99 -10.74 -5.45
C GLY A 75 -5.40 -9.27 -5.41
N LEU A 76 -6.43 -8.95 -4.65
CA LEU A 76 -6.77 -7.58 -4.26
C LEU A 76 -6.57 -7.45 -2.76
N ILE A 77 -6.02 -6.31 -2.30
CA ILE A 77 -5.85 -6.01 -0.88
C ILE A 77 -5.92 -4.51 -0.62
N ALA A 78 -6.62 -4.11 0.43
CA ALA A 78 -6.70 -2.72 0.87
C ALA A 78 -6.54 -2.58 2.38
N PHE A 79 -6.17 -1.36 2.82
CA PHE A 79 -5.92 -0.99 4.21
C PHE A 79 -6.59 0.35 4.50
N ASP A 80 -7.20 0.52 5.67
CA ASP A 80 -7.75 1.81 6.09
C ASP A 80 -6.63 2.72 6.63
N VAL A 81 -5.92 3.37 5.73
CA VAL A 81 -4.80 4.25 6.05
C VAL A 81 -5.26 5.51 6.77
N ALA A 82 -6.32 6.16 6.27
CA ALA A 82 -6.81 7.43 6.83
C ALA A 82 -7.49 7.26 8.19
N GLY A 83 -8.13 6.12 8.44
CA GLY A 83 -8.67 5.80 9.75
C GLY A 83 -7.59 5.43 10.78
N ALA A 84 -6.41 5.02 10.33
CA ALA A 84 -5.34 4.56 11.20
C ALA A 84 -4.28 5.62 11.52
N LEU A 85 -4.01 6.56 10.61
CA LEU A 85 -2.94 7.54 10.71
C LEU A 85 -3.47 8.96 10.89
N PRO A 86 -2.74 9.85 11.60
CA PRO A 86 -3.17 11.23 11.78
C PRO A 86 -3.17 11.99 10.43
N PRO A 87 -4.22 12.77 10.13
CA PRO A 87 -4.25 13.61 8.94
C PRO A 87 -3.05 14.58 8.90
N GLY A 88 -2.44 14.72 7.72
CA GLY A 88 -1.26 15.57 7.53
C GLY A 88 0.05 14.94 8.00
N ALA A 89 0.07 13.66 8.39
CA ALA A 89 1.31 12.94 8.63
C ALA A 89 2.08 12.76 7.31
N ARG A 90 3.41 12.80 7.41
CA ARG A 90 4.31 12.53 6.28
C ARG A 90 4.80 11.10 6.36
N ILE A 91 4.45 10.29 5.37
CA ILE A 91 4.88 8.89 5.28
C ILE A 91 6.36 8.83 4.86
N THR A 92 7.15 8.05 5.57
CA THR A 92 8.60 7.90 5.33
C THR A 92 8.99 6.47 4.95
N SER A 93 8.23 5.46 5.41
CA SER A 93 8.47 4.06 5.06
C SER A 93 7.16 3.26 5.01
N VAL A 94 7.07 2.33 4.06
CA VAL A 94 5.92 1.44 3.88
C VAL A 94 6.42 0.03 3.59
N LYS A 95 5.94 -0.96 4.35
CA LYS A 95 6.24 -2.39 4.14
C LYS A 95 4.95 -3.20 4.20
N LEU A 96 4.68 -3.99 3.16
CA LEU A 96 3.60 -4.97 3.15
C LEU A 96 4.18 -6.35 3.43
N THR A 97 3.74 -7.01 4.48
CA THR A 97 4.13 -8.39 4.79
C THR A 97 2.95 -9.33 4.58
N LEU A 98 3.16 -10.36 3.78
CA LEU A 98 2.19 -11.42 3.49
C LEU A 98 2.81 -12.78 3.83
N ASN A 99 2.01 -13.65 4.43
CA ASN A 99 2.42 -15.01 4.76
C ASN A 99 1.91 -15.99 3.70
N MET A 100 2.82 -16.63 2.99
CA MET A 100 2.49 -17.63 1.97
C MET A 100 2.25 -18.99 2.61
N LYS A 101 1.07 -19.54 2.38
CA LYS A 101 0.62 -20.85 2.89
C LYS A 101 0.90 -21.99 1.91
N LEU A 102 0.90 -21.71 0.62
CA LEU A 102 1.13 -22.70 -0.42
C LEU A 102 1.78 -22.07 -1.65
N SER A 103 2.69 -22.81 -2.26
CA SER A 103 3.34 -22.45 -3.52
C SER A 103 3.17 -23.61 -4.50
N ALA A 104 2.48 -23.37 -5.60
CA ALA A 104 2.39 -24.36 -6.69
C ALA A 104 3.75 -24.53 -7.40
N GLY A 105 3.86 -25.58 -8.20
CA GLY A 105 5.07 -25.85 -8.98
C GLY A 105 6.33 -26.19 -8.16
N GLY A 106 6.16 -26.78 -6.96
CA GLY A 106 7.27 -27.22 -6.12
C GLY A 106 8.07 -26.07 -5.51
N GLY A 107 7.46 -24.91 -5.25
CA GLY A 107 8.15 -23.77 -4.65
C GLY A 107 9.06 -23.01 -5.62
N ARG A 108 8.84 -23.14 -6.92
CA ARG A 108 9.61 -22.41 -7.93
C ARG A 108 9.55 -20.90 -7.69
N PRO A 109 10.70 -20.19 -7.69
CA PRO A 109 10.72 -18.75 -7.55
C PRO A 109 9.89 -18.07 -8.64
N SER A 110 9.09 -17.06 -8.26
CA SER A 110 8.41 -16.17 -9.19
C SER A 110 8.30 -14.77 -8.58
N GLN A 111 8.18 -13.76 -9.44
CA GLN A 111 7.98 -12.40 -9.00
C GLN A 111 6.50 -12.16 -8.74
N VAL A 112 6.19 -11.48 -7.64
CA VAL A 112 4.87 -10.94 -7.36
C VAL A 112 5.00 -9.44 -7.22
N SER A 113 4.29 -8.69 -8.08
CA SER A 113 4.29 -7.23 -8.08
C SER A 113 3.00 -6.65 -7.51
N LEU A 114 3.11 -5.48 -6.89
CA LEU A 114 2.02 -4.66 -6.40
C LEU A 114 1.73 -3.55 -7.40
N HIS A 115 0.47 -3.38 -7.75
CA HIS A 115 -0.01 -2.32 -8.64
C HIS A 115 -1.16 -1.59 -7.97
N ARG A 116 -1.13 -0.25 -7.93
CA ARG A 116 -2.22 0.53 -7.36
C ARG A 116 -3.52 0.30 -8.13
N VAL A 117 -4.59 -0.07 -7.43
CA VAL A 117 -5.92 -0.22 -8.02
C VAL A 117 -6.47 1.15 -8.39
N ALA A 118 -7.09 1.25 -9.57
CA ALA A 118 -7.56 2.51 -10.15
C ALA A 118 -9.07 2.76 -9.98
N ALA A 119 -9.83 1.75 -9.54
CA ALA A 119 -11.28 1.85 -9.31
C ALA A 119 -11.66 1.15 -8.02
N ASP A 120 -12.71 1.61 -7.35
CA ASP A 120 -13.23 0.95 -6.14
C ASP A 120 -13.80 -0.43 -6.45
N TRP A 121 -13.80 -1.31 -5.43
CA TRP A 121 -14.22 -2.69 -5.56
C TRP A 121 -14.83 -3.23 -4.25
N GLY A 122 -15.68 -4.21 -4.38
CA GLY A 122 -16.34 -4.85 -3.27
C GLY A 122 -15.65 -6.13 -2.79
N GLU A 123 -15.55 -6.33 -1.49
CA GLU A 123 -15.17 -7.62 -0.93
C GLU A 123 -16.29 -8.64 -1.11
N GLY A 124 -17.54 -8.28 -0.74
CA GLY A 124 -18.70 -9.15 -0.84
C GLY A 124 -18.73 -10.26 0.20
N LYS A 125 -19.22 -11.47 -0.19
CA LYS A 125 -19.46 -12.56 0.77
C LYS A 125 -19.10 -13.95 0.25
N SER A 126 -18.56 -14.12 -0.96
CA SER A 126 -18.20 -15.42 -1.49
C SER A 126 -17.08 -16.06 -0.67
N ASN A 127 -17.22 -17.34 -0.33
CA ASN A 127 -16.24 -18.11 0.42
C ASN A 127 -15.85 -19.36 -0.38
N ALA A 128 -14.62 -19.39 -0.86
CA ALA A 128 -14.09 -20.47 -1.68
C ALA A 128 -13.19 -21.39 -0.84
N ALA A 129 -13.37 -22.70 -1.00
CA ALA A 129 -12.49 -23.69 -0.37
C ALA A 129 -11.07 -23.73 -0.99
N GLY A 130 -10.83 -23.01 -2.10
CA GLY A 130 -9.53 -22.98 -2.78
C GLY A 130 -9.55 -22.20 -4.08
N GLY A 131 -8.47 -22.31 -4.87
CA GLY A 131 -8.22 -21.49 -6.05
C GLY A 131 -9.16 -21.67 -7.24
N ARG A 132 -10.20 -22.51 -7.14
CA ARG A 132 -11.28 -22.61 -8.15
C ARG A 132 -12.34 -21.52 -7.96
N GLY A 133 -12.39 -20.90 -6.79
CA GLY A 133 -13.40 -19.93 -6.42
C GLY A 133 -14.72 -20.55 -5.99
N ALA A 134 -15.64 -19.69 -5.61
CA ALA A 134 -17.04 -19.99 -5.32
C ALA A 134 -17.94 -19.11 -6.20
N PRO A 135 -19.25 -19.44 -6.33
CA PRO A 135 -20.20 -18.55 -6.98
C PRO A 135 -20.13 -17.14 -6.34
N ALA A 136 -20.04 -16.12 -7.19
CA ALA A 136 -19.98 -14.74 -6.74
C ALA A 136 -21.29 -14.33 -6.06
N ALA A 137 -21.18 -13.64 -4.94
CA ALA A 137 -22.27 -13.02 -4.22
C ALA A 137 -22.38 -11.54 -4.59
N GLU A 138 -23.53 -10.92 -4.30
CA GLU A 138 -23.71 -9.48 -4.51
C GLU A 138 -22.64 -8.68 -3.79
N GLY A 139 -22.04 -7.75 -4.52
CA GLY A 139 -20.98 -6.88 -4.02
C GLY A 139 -19.56 -7.46 -4.15
N ASP A 140 -19.38 -8.69 -4.60
CA ASP A 140 -18.05 -9.26 -4.82
C ASP A 140 -17.33 -8.56 -5.99
N ALA A 141 -16.01 -8.37 -5.87
CA ALA A 141 -15.16 -8.19 -7.04
C ALA A 141 -14.93 -9.53 -7.72
N THR A 142 -15.08 -9.57 -9.04
CA THR A 142 -14.84 -10.74 -9.89
C THR A 142 -13.87 -10.40 -11.02
N TRP A 143 -13.59 -11.32 -11.93
CA TRP A 143 -12.74 -11.06 -13.07
C TRP A 143 -13.22 -9.90 -13.96
N ILE A 144 -14.55 -9.73 -14.12
CA ILE A 144 -15.13 -8.68 -14.96
C ILE A 144 -15.92 -7.62 -14.20
N HIS A 145 -16.24 -7.85 -12.91
CA HIS A 145 -17.00 -6.88 -12.11
C HIS A 145 -16.11 -6.29 -11.00
N ASN A 146 -16.22 -5.01 -10.78
CA ASN A 146 -15.70 -4.39 -9.56
C ASN A 146 -16.71 -4.51 -8.40
N PHE A 147 -18.03 -4.58 -8.71
CA PHE A 147 -19.11 -4.92 -7.79
C PHE A 147 -20.14 -5.79 -8.49
N TYR A 148 -20.06 -7.13 -8.28
CA TYR A 148 -20.97 -8.09 -8.89
C TYR A 148 -22.40 -7.93 -8.38
N PRO A 149 -23.45 -8.04 -9.23
CA PRO A 149 -23.41 -8.06 -10.69
C PRO A 149 -23.60 -6.66 -11.31
N LYS A 150 -23.43 -5.58 -10.51
CA LYS A 150 -23.93 -4.22 -10.83
C LYS A 150 -22.99 -3.40 -11.72
N SER A 151 -21.68 -3.51 -11.50
CA SER A 151 -20.71 -2.67 -12.21
C SER A 151 -19.48 -3.45 -12.63
N LEU A 152 -18.86 -3.02 -13.73
CA LEU A 152 -17.76 -3.69 -14.38
C LEU A 152 -16.45 -2.92 -14.20
N TRP A 153 -15.34 -3.64 -14.15
CA TRP A 153 -14.04 -3.06 -14.46
C TRP A 153 -14.01 -2.50 -15.88
N ALA A 154 -13.21 -1.50 -16.15
CA ALA A 154 -12.97 -1.04 -17.53
C ALA A 154 -12.27 -2.14 -18.35
N LYS A 155 -11.50 -3.02 -17.70
CA LYS A 155 -10.84 -4.17 -18.32
C LYS A 155 -11.00 -5.43 -17.45
N PRO A 156 -11.26 -6.61 -18.03
CA PRO A 156 -11.25 -7.85 -17.28
C PRO A 156 -9.93 -8.06 -16.53
N GLY A 157 -10.02 -8.55 -15.28
CA GLY A 157 -8.87 -8.79 -14.42
C GLY A 157 -8.46 -7.60 -13.56
N GLY A 158 -9.32 -6.57 -13.45
CA GLY A 158 -9.15 -5.41 -12.56
C GLY A 158 -8.51 -4.20 -13.24
N ASP A 159 -8.91 -3.01 -12.81
CA ASP A 159 -8.34 -1.74 -13.26
C ASP A 159 -7.22 -1.32 -12.33
N TYR A 160 -6.01 -1.23 -12.85
CA TYR A 160 -4.82 -0.88 -12.08
C TYR A 160 -3.82 -0.03 -12.87
N VAL A 161 -2.96 0.67 -12.15
CA VAL A 161 -1.86 1.46 -12.73
C VAL A 161 -0.75 0.51 -13.18
N ALA A 162 -0.31 0.65 -14.43
CA ALA A 162 0.72 -0.23 -15.02
C ALA A 162 2.07 -0.13 -14.30
N LYS A 163 2.41 1.04 -13.73
CA LYS A 163 3.63 1.22 -12.95
C LYS A 163 3.55 0.42 -11.65
N GLU A 164 4.54 -0.42 -11.41
CA GLU A 164 4.66 -1.18 -10.17
C GLU A 164 4.88 -0.28 -8.95
N SER A 165 4.19 -0.56 -7.85
CA SER A 165 4.47 0.04 -6.55
C SER A 165 5.68 -0.63 -5.89
N ALA A 166 5.76 -1.94 -5.98
CA ALA A 166 6.90 -2.78 -5.54
C ALA A 166 6.81 -4.17 -6.17
N ALA A 167 7.91 -4.90 -6.14
CA ALA A 167 7.95 -6.30 -6.52
C ALA A 167 8.84 -7.10 -5.55
N GLN A 168 8.46 -8.37 -5.32
CA GLN A 168 9.16 -9.30 -4.44
C GLN A 168 9.27 -10.67 -5.09
N ALA A 169 10.47 -11.24 -5.10
CA ALA A 169 10.66 -12.64 -5.47
C ALA A 169 10.17 -13.54 -4.32
N VAL A 170 9.26 -14.44 -4.65
CA VAL A 170 8.67 -15.39 -3.69
C VAL A 170 8.88 -16.83 -4.19
N ALA A 171 9.10 -17.77 -3.29
CA ALA A 171 9.40 -19.16 -3.63
C ALA A 171 8.58 -20.19 -2.81
N GLY A 172 9.11 -20.63 -1.69
CA GLY A 172 8.48 -21.58 -0.77
C GLY A 172 7.53 -20.91 0.23
N ILE A 173 6.95 -21.72 1.11
CA ILE A 173 6.11 -21.26 2.23
C ILE A 173 6.93 -20.35 3.15
N GLY A 174 6.34 -19.26 3.64
CA GLY A 174 6.98 -18.32 4.55
C GLY A 174 6.45 -16.89 4.41
N ALA A 175 7.00 -16.00 5.22
CA ALA A 175 6.68 -14.57 5.18
C ALA A 175 7.52 -13.85 4.12
N TYR A 176 6.88 -12.98 3.35
CA TYR A 176 7.50 -12.15 2.34
C TYR A 176 7.11 -10.70 2.53
N THR A 177 8.08 -9.79 2.36
CA THR A 177 7.87 -8.36 2.57
C THR A 177 8.20 -7.57 1.32
N TRP A 178 7.22 -6.79 0.82
CA TRP A 178 7.36 -5.79 -0.23
C TRP A 178 7.72 -4.44 0.39
N GLY A 179 8.61 -3.71 -0.22
CA GLY A 179 8.98 -2.33 0.18
C GLY A 179 10.30 -2.25 0.96
N THR A 180 10.73 -1.11 1.34
CA THR A 180 10.12 0.20 1.06
C THR A 180 10.56 0.66 -0.33
N THR A 181 9.64 1.13 -1.16
CA THR A 181 9.92 1.83 -2.40
C THR A 181 9.34 3.24 -2.36
N ALA A 182 9.91 4.15 -3.14
CA ALA A 182 9.36 5.49 -3.27
C ALA A 182 7.91 5.48 -3.78
N GLN A 183 7.55 4.50 -4.62
CA GLN A 183 6.19 4.39 -5.15
C GLN A 183 5.20 3.92 -4.08
N MET A 184 5.55 2.93 -3.23
CA MET A 184 4.69 2.52 -2.11
C MET A 184 4.46 3.67 -1.12
N VAL A 185 5.51 4.47 -0.83
CA VAL A 185 5.38 5.66 0.00
C VAL A 185 4.43 6.68 -0.62
N ALA A 186 4.55 6.93 -1.92
CA ALA A 186 3.66 7.85 -2.65
C ALA A 186 2.20 7.35 -2.67
N ASP A 187 1.97 6.06 -2.88
CA ASP A 187 0.64 5.46 -2.86
C ASP A 187 -0.04 5.64 -1.50
N VAL A 188 0.66 5.28 -0.41
CA VAL A 188 0.12 5.37 0.96
C VAL A 188 -0.06 6.83 1.40
N GLN A 189 0.81 7.75 0.96
CA GLN A 189 0.63 9.18 1.18
C GLN A 189 -0.63 9.70 0.46
N GLU A 190 -0.84 9.31 -0.80
CA GLU A 190 -2.05 9.70 -1.54
C GLU A 190 -3.32 9.15 -0.86
N TRP A 191 -3.28 7.94 -0.31
CA TRP A 191 -4.42 7.35 0.41
C TRP A 191 -4.71 8.05 1.73
N LEU A 192 -3.68 8.57 2.41
CA LEU A 192 -3.86 9.39 3.60
C LEU A 192 -4.47 10.75 3.24
N ASP A 193 -3.94 11.40 2.19
CA ASP A 193 -4.33 12.76 1.78
C ASP A 193 -5.68 12.80 1.03
N SER A 194 -6.02 11.69 0.37
CA SER A 194 -7.22 11.53 -0.46
C SER A 194 -7.88 10.17 -0.21
N PRO A 195 -8.55 9.93 0.94
CA PRO A 195 -9.06 8.61 1.33
C PRO A 195 -10.02 7.98 0.32
N LYS A 196 -10.76 8.79 -0.44
CA LYS A 196 -11.68 8.32 -1.50
C LYS A 196 -10.96 7.69 -2.69
N LYS A 197 -9.64 7.83 -2.81
CA LYS A 197 -8.81 7.20 -3.83
C LYS A 197 -8.07 5.97 -3.33
N ASN A 198 -8.31 5.57 -2.08
CA ASN A 198 -7.70 4.38 -1.50
C ASN A 198 -8.47 3.13 -1.91
N PHE A 199 -8.06 2.53 -3.00
CA PHE A 199 -8.58 1.25 -3.47
C PHE A 199 -7.59 0.10 -3.25
N GLY A 200 -6.45 0.36 -2.60
CA GLY A 200 -5.42 -0.63 -2.29
C GLY A 200 -4.55 -1.04 -3.47
N TRP A 201 -3.97 -2.24 -3.38
CA TRP A 201 -3.14 -2.83 -4.41
C TRP A 201 -3.75 -4.08 -5.02
N LEU A 202 -3.49 -4.26 -6.31
CA LEU A 202 -3.66 -5.51 -7.03
C LEU A 202 -2.30 -6.22 -7.10
N LEU A 203 -2.28 -7.52 -6.80
CA LEU A 203 -1.09 -8.36 -6.86
C LEU A 203 -1.10 -9.17 -8.15
N LEU A 204 -0.02 -9.03 -8.94
CA LEU A 204 0.24 -9.81 -10.13
C LEU A 204 1.36 -10.81 -9.85
N GLY A 205 1.10 -12.09 -10.12
CA GLY A 205 2.11 -13.15 -10.16
C GLY A 205 2.56 -13.45 -11.57
N ASP A 206 3.30 -14.57 -11.75
CA ASP A 206 3.61 -15.08 -13.08
C ASP A 206 2.36 -15.68 -13.74
N GLU A 207 1.83 -14.98 -14.74
CA GLU A 207 0.67 -15.36 -15.52
C GLU A 207 1.06 -16.04 -16.86
N THR A 208 2.35 -16.22 -17.14
CA THR A 208 2.83 -16.76 -18.42
C THR A 208 2.89 -18.27 -18.44
N GLN A 209 3.16 -18.90 -17.29
CA GLN A 209 3.32 -20.35 -17.16
C GLN A 209 2.25 -20.94 -16.23
N GLY A 210 1.84 -22.17 -16.47
CA GLY A 210 0.95 -22.90 -15.59
C GLY A 210 1.61 -23.32 -14.27
N ALA A 211 0.79 -23.55 -13.23
CA ALA A 211 1.23 -23.98 -11.90
C ALA A 211 2.21 -23.00 -11.21
N THR A 212 2.03 -21.71 -11.40
CA THR A 212 2.82 -20.65 -10.74
C THR A 212 2.09 -20.04 -9.54
N ALA A 213 0.85 -20.46 -9.26
CA ALA A 213 0.01 -19.88 -8.22
C ALA A 213 0.70 -19.86 -6.86
N LYS A 214 0.70 -18.69 -6.22
CA LYS A 214 1.11 -18.46 -4.84
C LYS A 214 -0.14 -18.16 -4.02
N VAL A 215 -0.24 -18.78 -2.85
CA VAL A 215 -1.41 -18.70 -1.97
C VAL A 215 -0.97 -18.03 -0.68
N PHE A 216 -1.52 -16.86 -0.42
CA PHE A 216 -1.25 -16.09 0.78
C PHE A 216 -2.42 -16.17 1.76
N GLN A 217 -2.13 -16.06 3.05
CA GLN A 217 -3.14 -15.89 4.09
C GLN A 217 -3.87 -14.56 3.88
N SER A 218 -5.19 -14.56 4.08
CA SER A 218 -6.07 -13.40 3.93
C SER A 218 -6.36 -12.73 5.29
N LEU A 219 -7.17 -11.68 5.27
CA LEU A 219 -7.77 -11.08 6.47
C LEU A 219 -8.59 -12.09 7.27
N GLN A 220 -9.22 -13.07 6.59
CA GLN A 220 -10.06 -14.11 7.21
C GLN A 220 -9.27 -15.34 7.69
N SER A 221 -7.93 -15.31 7.63
CA SER A 221 -7.12 -16.38 8.20
C SER A 221 -7.43 -16.60 9.68
N GLU A 222 -7.59 -17.85 10.09
CA GLU A 222 -7.77 -18.24 11.51
C GLU A 222 -6.55 -17.87 12.34
N ASP A 223 -5.34 -17.97 11.76
CA ASP A 223 -4.11 -17.50 12.39
C ASP A 223 -3.99 -15.97 12.21
N ALA A 224 -4.33 -15.23 13.26
CA ALA A 224 -4.26 -13.76 13.25
C ALA A 224 -2.83 -13.22 13.02
N GLN A 225 -1.78 -13.96 13.38
CA GLN A 225 -0.39 -13.56 13.16
C GLN A 225 0.04 -13.71 11.70
N ALA A 226 -0.65 -14.57 10.95
CA ALA A 226 -0.39 -14.79 9.54
C ALA A 226 -1.16 -13.84 8.59
N ARG A 227 -2.09 -13.04 9.12
CA ARG A 227 -2.87 -12.08 8.33
C ARG A 227 -1.98 -11.02 7.69
N PRO A 228 -2.39 -10.44 6.56
CA PRO A 228 -1.67 -9.36 5.90
C PRO A 228 -1.42 -8.17 6.82
N GLN A 229 -0.19 -7.65 6.83
CA GLN A 229 0.22 -6.52 7.67
C GLN A 229 0.86 -5.42 6.83
N LEU A 230 0.36 -4.19 6.98
CA LEU A 230 0.99 -2.99 6.42
C LEU A 230 1.67 -2.22 7.54
N THR A 231 3.00 -2.22 7.55
CA THR A 231 3.80 -1.40 8.46
C THR A 231 4.10 -0.06 7.83
N VAL A 232 3.65 1.02 8.48
CA VAL A 232 3.83 2.40 8.00
C VAL A 232 4.62 3.19 9.03
N THR A 233 5.76 3.76 8.62
CA THR A 233 6.52 4.73 9.41
C THR A 233 6.22 6.13 8.87
N PHE A 234 5.98 7.07 9.77
CA PHE A 234 5.58 8.43 9.41
C PHE A 234 6.05 9.45 10.44
N THR A 235 6.18 10.69 10.01
CA THR A 235 6.35 11.86 10.87
C THR A 235 4.98 12.45 11.13
N PRO A 236 4.55 12.60 12.41
CA PRO A 236 3.30 13.27 12.75
C PRO A 236 3.33 14.75 12.32
N PRO A 237 2.15 15.39 12.07
CA PRO A 237 2.08 16.79 11.79
C PRO A 237 2.57 17.62 12.98
N ALA A 238 3.17 18.79 12.69
CA ALA A 238 3.67 19.70 13.72
C ALA A 238 2.51 20.10 14.66
N GLY A 239 2.71 19.90 15.99
CA GLY A 239 1.72 20.24 17.01
C GLY A 239 0.94 19.06 17.63
N GLN A 240 0.96 17.87 17.02
CA GLN A 240 0.40 16.64 17.63
C GLN A 240 1.48 15.86 18.39
N ARG A 241 2.04 16.43 19.46
CA ARG A 241 2.87 15.65 20.40
C ARG A 241 1.94 14.88 21.34
N ARG A 242 2.25 13.60 21.54
CA ARG A 242 1.61 12.80 22.61
C ARG A 242 1.70 13.58 23.93
N LYS A 243 0.52 13.79 24.57
CA LYS A 243 0.45 14.15 25.98
C LYS A 243 0.83 12.95 26.82
#